data_cb5d5809bdf542755f7845feddca7295
#
_entry.id   cb5d5809bdf542755f7845feddca7295
#
_cell.length_a   1.000
_cell.length_b   1.000
_cell.length_c   1.000
_cell.angle_alpha   90.00
_cell.angle_beta   90.00
_cell.angle_gamma   90.00
#
_symmetry.space_group_name_H-M   'P 1'
#
loop_
_entity.id
_entity.type
_entity.pdbx_description
1 polymer ?
#
loop_
_entity_poly.entity_id
_entity_poly.type
_entity_poly.pdbx_seq_one_letter_code
_entity_poly.pdbx_strand_id
1 'polypeptide(L)'
;MSTVNSDEQPTVPPAFAKRRWVLPAALVEDLYPQPRRPGGRPRRTARDWVVDFACFLLAVTVGLLAADALDQEPDLSPAMAVADQLIGALACAAVWLRRRWPVGLAVAMVPVSLVSATAGGAVLAALFTLAVHRPFRYVAWIGGASLAVTPLYYWMRPEPGLPFLASLLIAFLLAVTVLGWGLLVRSKRQLLLSLRDRARHAEAEARLRAEQAQRLAREAIAREMHDVLAHRLTLLSVHAGALEFRPDAPREEVVRAAGVIRESAHEALQDLRQIIGVLRAGESDDAGRPQPTLAALDALVAESREAGMKVTLADRVPDPGTVPAAVGRTAYRIAQEALTNARKHAPGTEVTVSVTGAPGDGLALSVHNAPPRGEVPHVPGSGQGLIGLTERAALAGGTLEHGPTPGGGFEVRARLPWG
;
A
#
# COMPACT_ATOMS: atom_id res chain seq x y z
N MET A 1 -8.20 -14.78 -21.73
CA MET A 1 -6.88 -14.08 -21.88
C MET A 1 -7.08 -12.70 -21.29
N SER A 2 -6.89 -12.57 -19.97
CA SER A 2 -7.15 -11.33 -19.24
C SER A 2 -5.84 -10.58 -19.10
N THR A 3 -5.77 -9.41 -19.70
CA THR A 3 -4.67 -8.46 -19.54
C THR A 3 -4.69 -7.91 -18.12
N VAL A 4 -3.72 -8.37 -17.32
CA VAL A 4 -3.43 -7.81 -16.00
C VAL A 4 -2.93 -6.38 -16.20
N ASN A 5 -3.67 -5.43 -15.69
CA ASN A 5 -3.35 -4.01 -15.70
C ASN A 5 -2.16 -3.75 -14.76
N SER A 6 -0.96 -3.56 -15.35
CA SER A 6 0.35 -3.50 -14.68
C SER A 6 0.73 -2.10 -14.16
N ASP A 7 -0.21 -1.20 -13.93
CA ASP A 7 0.06 0.22 -13.64
C ASP A 7 -0.18 0.66 -12.18
N GLU A 8 -0.29 -0.25 -11.23
CA GLU A 8 -0.14 0.14 -9.81
C GLU A 8 1.35 0.28 -9.45
N GLN A 9 1.93 1.44 -9.79
CA GLN A 9 3.21 1.86 -9.23
C GLN A 9 3.08 1.97 -7.72
N PRO A 10 3.93 1.29 -6.93
CA PRO A 10 3.92 1.45 -5.48
C PRO A 10 4.26 2.90 -5.14
N THR A 11 3.25 3.69 -4.82
CA THR A 11 3.40 5.07 -4.35
C THR A 11 4.14 5.06 -3.02
N VAL A 12 5.32 5.68 -3.00
CA VAL A 12 6.14 5.79 -1.79
C VAL A 12 5.36 6.59 -0.73
N PRO A 13 5.15 6.07 0.49
CA PRO A 13 4.47 6.80 1.53
C PRO A 13 5.14 8.16 1.77
N PRO A 14 4.40 9.26 1.93
CA PRO A 14 4.94 10.63 2.00
C PRO A 14 5.93 10.85 3.15
N ALA A 15 5.86 10.05 4.23
CA ALA A 15 6.79 10.09 5.35
C ALA A 15 8.23 9.65 4.97
N PHE A 16 8.38 8.79 3.94
CA PHE A 16 9.68 8.31 3.48
C PHE A 16 10.28 9.17 2.35
N ALA A 17 9.47 9.93 1.64
CA ALA A 17 9.94 10.83 0.59
C ALA A 17 10.91 11.90 1.14
N LYS A 18 10.68 12.41 2.35
CA LYS A 18 11.55 13.39 3.03
C LYS A 18 12.90 12.83 3.49
N ARG A 19 13.08 11.51 3.62
CA ARG A 19 14.34 10.86 4.05
C ARG A 19 15.14 10.23 2.89
N ARG A 20 14.68 10.29 1.66
CA ARG A 20 15.37 9.68 0.49
C ARG A 20 16.79 10.21 0.29
N TRP A 21 17.05 11.47 0.55
CA TRP A 21 18.35 12.08 0.37
C TRP A 21 19.35 11.75 1.50
N VAL A 22 18.89 11.21 2.63
CA VAL A 22 19.73 10.77 3.76
C VAL A 22 20.27 9.34 3.54
N LEU A 23 19.65 8.52 2.68
CA LEU A 23 20.04 7.14 2.42
C LEU A 23 21.01 7.05 1.23
N PRO A 24 22.04 6.16 1.26
CA PRO A 24 22.91 5.90 0.11
C PRO A 24 22.11 5.47 -1.11
N ALA A 25 22.51 5.90 -2.33
CA ALA A 25 21.82 5.52 -3.58
C ALA A 25 21.71 4.00 -3.76
N ALA A 26 22.76 3.27 -3.42
CA ALA A 26 22.73 1.80 -3.45
C ALA A 26 21.70 1.20 -2.49
N LEU A 27 21.38 1.86 -1.38
CA LEU A 27 20.37 1.42 -0.43
C LEU A 27 18.96 1.84 -0.89
N VAL A 28 18.85 2.99 -1.54
CA VAL A 28 17.59 3.45 -2.15
C VAL A 28 17.21 2.57 -3.35
N GLU A 29 18.19 2.14 -4.16
CA GLU A 29 17.98 1.25 -5.30
C GLU A 29 17.59 -0.16 -4.87
N ASP A 30 18.25 -0.71 -3.84
CA ASP A 30 17.89 -2.00 -3.23
C ASP A 30 16.51 -1.93 -2.52
N LEU A 31 16.17 -0.76 -1.99
CA LEU A 31 14.93 -0.54 -1.28
C LEU A 31 13.72 -0.27 -2.21
N TYR A 32 13.96 0.34 -3.37
CA TYR A 32 12.94 0.72 -4.35
C TYR A 32 13.46 0.41 -5.75
N PRO A 33 13.41 -0.86 -6.17
CA PRO A 33 13.82 -1.25 -7.52
C PRO A 33 12.91 -0.54 -8.53
N GLN A 34 13.45 0.47 -9.20
CA GLN A 34 12.76 1.06 -10.34
C GLN A 34 12.91 0.14 -11.56
N PRO A 35 11.90 0.02 -12.41
CA PRO A 35 12.00 -0.76 -13.65
C PRO A 35 13.18 -0.22 -14.46
N ARG A 36 14.23 -1.06 -14.62
CA ARG A 36 15.43 -0.70 -15.34
C ARG A 36 15.14 -0.63 -16.83
N ARG A 37 15.39 0.50 -17.44
CA ARG A 37 15.59 0.52 -18.90
C ARG A 37 16.83 -0.31 -19.20
N PRO A 38 16.76 -1.26 -20.16
CA PRO A 38 17.92 -2.06 -20.54
C PRO A 38 19.10 -1.15 -20.91
N GLY A 39 20.23 -1.26 -20.19
CA GLY A 39 21.44 -0.46 -20.43
C GLY A 39 21.59 0.86 -19.68
N GLY A 40 20.66 1.26 -18.84
CA GLY A 40 20.72 2.49 -18.05
C GLY A 40 21.66 2.35 -16.85
N ARG A 41 22.72 3.19 -16.77
CA ARG A 41 23.56 3.30 -15.56
C ARG A 41 22.75 3.93 -14.43
N PRO A 42 22.93 3.49 -13.17
CA PRO A 42 22.23 4.09 -12.02
C PRO A 42 22.57 5.58 -11.95
N ARG A 43 21.57 6.44 -11.88
CA ARG A 43 21.75 7.87 -11.70
C ARG A 43 22.29 8.13 -10.29
N ARG A 44 23.42 8.85 -10.22
CA ARG A 44 24.02 9.28 -8.95
C ARG A 44 23.05 10.19 -8.22
N THR A 45 22.83 9.93 -6.93
CA THR A 45 22.04 10.84 -6.08
C THR A 45 22.90 12.03 -5.63
N ALA A 46 22.28 13.13 -5.24
CA ALA A 46 23.00 14.29 -4.70
C ALA A 46 23.88 13.90 -3.50
N ARG A 47 23.42 12.95 -2.68
CA ARG A 47 24.22 12.41 -1.57
C ARG A 47 25.48 11.68 -2.03
N ASP A 48 25.41 10.91 -3.11
CA ASP A 48 26.58 10.21 -3.65
C ASP A 48 27.65 11.20 -4.06
N TRP A 49 27.24 12.32 -4.69
CA TRP A 49 28.13 13.40 -5.03
C TRP A 49 28.74 14.07 -3.79
N VAL A 50 27.94 14.33 -2.76
CA VAL A 50 28.41 14.91 -1.49
C VAL A 50 29.44 13.99 -0.84
N VAL A 51 29.20 12.67 -0.77
CA VAL A 51 30.14 11.73 -0.18
C VAL A 51 31.41 11.58 -1.03
N ASP A 52 31.29 11.58 -2.37
CA ASP A 52 32.43 11.54 -3.26
C ASP A 52 33.30 12.79 -3.12
N PHE A 53 32.65 13.95 -3.07
CA PHE A 53 33.33 15.23 -2.88
C PHE A 53 33.98 15.34 -1.50
N ALA A 54 33.28 14.91 -0.43
CA ALA A 54 33.80 14.92 0.93
C ALA A 54 35.07 14.02 1.06
N CYS A 55 35.04 12.84 0.47
CA CYS A 55 36.21 11.95 0.45
C CYS A 55 37.35 12.51 -0.36
N PHE A 56 37.07 13.15 -1.49
CA PHE A 56 38.07 13.84 -2.30
C PHE A 56 38.67 15.01 -1.54
N LEU A 57 37.85 15.87 -0.94
CA LEU A 57 38.30 17.01 -0.16
C LEU A 57 39.16 16.57 1.03
N LEU A 58 38.74 15.52 1.76
CA LEU A 58 39.51 14.95 2.85
C LEU A 58 40.88 14.43 2.36
N ALA A 59 40.91 13.72 1.22
CA ALA A 59 42.16 13.21 0.62
C ALA A 59 43.07 14.37 0.26
N VAL A 60 42.56 15.45 -0.35
CA VAL A 60 43.31 16.65 -0.70
C VAL A 60 43.84 17.37 0.54
N THR A 61 43.00 17.55 1.57
CA THR A 61 43.42 18.23 2.82
C THR A 61 44.57 17.46 3.49
N VAL A 62 44.45 16.13 3.61
CA VAL A 62 45.54 15.31 4.18
C VAL A 62 46.77 15.39 3.31
N GLY A 63 46.64 15.37 1.97
CA GLY A 63 47.75 15.53 1.04
C GLY A 63 48.46 16.88 1.16
N LEU A 64 47.72 17.97 1.31
CA LEU A 64 48.29 19.31 1.50
C LEU A 64 49.02 19.46 2.84
N LEU A 65 48.49 18.89 3.92
CA LEU A 65 49.18 18.87 5.21
C LEU A 65 50.48 18.07 5.13
N ALA A 66 50.46 16.95 4.41
CA ALA A 66 51.69 16.18 4.17
C ALA A 66 52.68 16.92 3.27
N ALA A 67 52.23 17.69 2.29
CA ALA A 67 53.08 18.51 1.44
C ALA A 67 53.79 19.63 2.22
N ASP A 68 53.05 20.30 3.12
CA ASP A 68 53.62 21.33 4.01
C ASP A 68 54.73 20.74 4.91
N ALA A 69 54.50 19.55 5.44
CA ALA A 69 55.50 18.82 6.24
C ALA A 69 56.75 18.40 5.39
N LEU A 70 56.56 18.00 4.12
CA LEU A 70 57.62 17.68 3.22
C LEU A 70 58.54 18.89 2.85
N ASP A 71 57.92 20.06 2.67
CA ASP A 71 58.66 21.30 2.34
C ASP A 71 59.52 21.78 3.51
N GLN A 72 59.28 21.30 4.75
CA GLN A 72 60.07 21.56 5.94
C GLN A 72 61.20 20.57 6.16
N GLU A 73 61.36 19.56 5.30
CA GLU A 73 62.37 18.48 5.42
C GLU A 73 63.70 18.90 4.74
N PRO A 74 64.77 19.19 5.50
CA PRO A 74 65.98 19.81 4.94
C PRO A 74 66.80 18.86 4.02
N ASP A 75 66.63 17.55 4.17
CA ASP A 75 67.37 16.52 3.44
C ASP A 75 66.69 16.07 2.13
N LEU A 76 65.52 16.61 1.82
CA LEU A 76 64.76 16.22 0.64
C LEU A 76 65.17 17.09 -0.57
N SER A 77 65.54 16.47 -1.67
CA SER A 77 65.82 17.25 -2.88
C SER A 77 64.52 17.85 -3.44
N PRO A 78 64.55 19.09 -3.98
CA PRO A 78 63.33 19.73 -4.53
C PRO A 78 62.63 18.88 -5.63
N ALA A 79 63.41 18.12 -6.39
CA ALA A 79 62.87 17.23 -7.42
C ALA A 79 62.06 16.05 -6.81
N MET A 80 62.51 15.51 -5.68
CA MET A 80 61.80 14.45 -4.96
C MET A 80 60.52 14.98 -4.31
N ALA A 81 60.54 16.18 -3.74
CA ALA A 81 59.33 16.81 -3.20
C ALA A 81 58.26 17.05 -4.27
N VAL A 82 58.66 17.59 -5.44
CA VAL A 82 57.72 17.77 -6.57
C VAL A 82 57.22 16.43 -7.09
N ALA A 83 58.03 15.40 -7.17
CA ALA A 83 57.58 14.07 -7.58
C ALA A 83 56.54 13.48 -6.60
N ASP A 84 56.79 13.60 -5.29
CA ASP A 84 55.84 13.17 -4.26
C ASP A 84 54.51 13.90 -4.38
N GLN A 85 54.49 15.24 -4.51
CA GLN A 85 53.32 16.06 -4.68
C GLN A 85 52.53 15.70 -5.96
N LEU A 86 53.21 15.42 -7.08
CA LEU A 86 52.57 14.99 -8.32
C LEU A 86 51.90 13.59 -8.16
N ILE A 87 52.57 12.65 -7.50
CA ILE A 87 52.03 11.32 -7.21
C ILE A 87 50.79 11.46 -6.31
N GLY A 88 50.87 12.29 -5.26
CA GLY A 88 49.72 12.57 -4.38
C GLY A 88 48.53 13.20 -5.09
N ALA A 89 48.81 14.18 -5.99
CA ALA A 89 47.74 14.79 -6.80
C ALA A 89 47.06 13.78 -7.72
N LEU A 90 47.83 12.90 -8.38
CA LEU A 90 47.28 11.81 -9.19
C LEU A 90 46.52 10.80 -8.35
N ALA A 91 47.01 10.46 -7.16
CA ALA A 91 46.28 9.57 -6.23
C ALA A 91 44.93 10.18 -5.77
N CYS A 92 44.93 11.48 -5.44
CA CYS A 92 43.69 12.21 -5.11
C CYS A 92 42.70 12.23 -6.30
N ALA A 93 43.19 12.48 -7.52
CA ALA A 93 42.35 12.42 -8.72
C ALA A 93 41.79 11.00 -8.95
N ALA A 94 42.58 9.95 -8.68
CA ALA A 94 42.14 8.57 -8.80
C ALA A 94 41.05 8.18 -7.81
N VAL A 95 40.82 8.93 -6.71
CA VAL A 95 39.71 8.72 -5.77
C VAL A 95 38.37 8.79 -6.49
N TRP A 96 38.21 9.54 -7.59
CA TRP A 96 36.98 9.57 -8.40
C TRP A 96 36.68 8.23 -9.10
N LEU A 97 37.66 7.33 -9.25
CA LEU A 97 37.46 5.98 -9.78
C LEU A 97 37.04 4.95 -8.71
N ARG A 98 37.04 5.34 -7.43
CA ARG A 98 36.83 4.46 -6.27
C ARG A 98 35.56 3.60 -6.35
N ARG A 99 34.49 4.12 -6.97
CA ARG A 99 33.23 3.38 -7.15
C ARG A 99 33.27 2.42 -8.33
N ARG A 100 34.07 2.77 -9.35
CA ARG A 100 34.16 1.95 -10.57
C ARG A 100 35.09 0.75 -10.38
N TRP A 101 36.24 0.98 -9.72
CA TRP A 101 37.29 -0.01 -9.52
C TRP A 101 37.80 -0.02 -8.07
N PRO A 102 36.96 -0.35 -7.08
CA PRO A 102 37.34 -0.22 -5.68
C PRO A 102 38.49 -1.12 -5.26
N VAL A 103 38.58 -2.35 -5.83
CA VAL A 103 39.66 -3.28 -5.56
C VAL A 103 40.95 -2.84 -6.30
N GLY A 104 40.83 -2.51 -7.58
CA GLY A 104 41.98 -2.07 -8.38
C GLY A 104 42.62 -0.80 -7.82
N LEU A 105 41.81 0.17 -7.41
CA LEU A 105 42.30 1.38 -6.77
C LEU A 105 43.02 1.08 -5.45
N ALA A 106 42.42 0.27 -4.57
CA ALA A 106 43.01 -0.07 -3.28
C ALA A 106 44.32 -0.82 -3.45
N VAL A 107 44.43 -1.75 -4.42
CA VAL A 107 45.67 -2.47 -4.75
C VAL A 107 46.76 -1.50 -5.29
N ALA A 108 46.37 -0.58 -6.19
CA ALA A 108 47.31 0.41 -6.73
C ALA A 108 47.82 1.39 -5.64
N MET A 109 46.99 1.67 -4.62
CA MET A 109 47.40 2.57 -3.51
C MET A 109 48.44 1.93 -2.57
N VAL A 110 48.58 0.60 -2.50
CA VAL A 110 49.56 -0.05 -1.61
C VAL A 110 50.99 0.36 -2.00
N PRO A 111 51.49 0.20 -3.25
CA PRO A 111 52.83 0.67 -3.61
C PRO A 111 52.92 2.20 -3.57
N VAL A 112 51.85 2.94 -3.89
CA VAL A 112 51.86 4.40 -3.84
C VAL A 112 52.08 4.89 -2.39
N SER A 113 51.52 4.22 -1.40
CA SER A 113 51.71 4.56 0.02
C SER A 113 53.17 4.39 0.51
N LEU A 114 54.00 3.62 -0.21
CA LEU A 114 55.42 3.49 0.12
C LEU A 114 56.26 4.64 -0.43
N VAL A 115 55.82 5.24 -1.54
CA VAL A 115 56.61 6.23 -2.29
C VAL A 115 56.20 7.66 -1.99
N SER A 116 54.93 7.90 -1.68
CA SER A 116 54.37 9.25 -1.52
C SER A 116 53.68 9.44 -0.19
N ALA A 117 54.14 10.43 0.58
CA ALA A 117 53.49 10.92 1.81
C ALA A 117 52.17 11.62 1.50
N THR A 118 52.17 12.46 0.43
CA THR A 118 51.01 13.25 0.04
C THR A 118 49.82 12.42 -0.47
N ALA A 119 50.05 11.14 -0.84
CA ALA A 119 49.02 10.20 -1.23
C ALA A 119 48.26 9.61 -0.04
N GLY A 120 48.66 9.81 1.22
CA GLY A 120 48.09 9.18 2.42
C GLY A 120 46.58 9.29 2.53
N GLY A 121 46.02 10.47 2.27
CA GLY A 121 44.58 10.69 2.28
C GLY A 121 43.81 9.89 1.21
N ALA A 122 44.38 9.76 0.02
CA ALA A 122 43.80 8.96 -1.05
C ALA A 122 43.87 7.43 -0.74
N VAL A 123 44.93 6.97 -0.09
CA VAL A 123 45.08 5.60 0.42
C VAL A 123 43.94 5.31 1.42
N LEU A 124 43.73 6.16 2.42
CA LEU A 124 42.66 6.00 3.40
C LEU A 124 41.25 5.99 2.77
N ALA A 125 41.03 6.87 1.79
CA ALA A 125 39.76 6.90 1.05
C ALA A 125 39.52 5.63 0.23
N ALA A 126 40.57 5.07 -0.36
CA ALA A 126 40.55 3.81 -1.10
C ALA A 126 40.25 2.61 -0.16
N LEU A 127 40.94 2.53 0.99
CA LEU A 127 40.74 1.49 2.00
C LEU A 127 39.31 1.56 2.60
N PHE A 128 38.83 2.76 2.92
CA PHE A 128 37.43 2.95 3.37
C PHE A 128 36.45 2.43 2.34
N THR A 129 36.64 2.81 1.08
CA THR A 129 35.74 2.39 -0.02
C THR A 129 35.74 0.87 -0.21
N LEU A 130 36.93 0.26 -0.10
CA LEU A 130 37.09 -1.19 -0.15
C LEU A 130 36.31 -1.86 0.99
N ALA A 131 36.42 -1.36 2.23
CA ALA A 131 35.77 -1.90 3.40
C ALA A 131 34.24 -1.81 3.30
N VAL A 132 33.70 -0.71 2.75
CA VAL A 132 32.27 -0.51 2.57
C VAL A 132 31.68 -1.41 1.47
N HIS A 133 32.38 -1.59 0.34
CA HIS A 133 31.78 -2.17 -0.87
C HIS A 133 32.22 -3.61 -1.17
N ARG A 134 33.25 -4.15 -0.50
CA ARG A 134 33.78 -5.46 -0.84
C ARG A 134 33.79 -6.45 0.34
N PRO A 135 33.73 -7.77 0.08
CA PRO A 135 33.77 -8.80 1.12
C PRO A 135 35.03 -8.65 1.99
N PHE A 136 34.89 -9.06 3.27
CA PHE A 136 35.97 -8.97 4.28
C PHE A 136 37.30 -9.56 3.82
N ARG A 137 37.29 -10.61 3.01
CA ARG A 137 38.51 -11.22 2.47
C ARG A 137 39.43 -10.22 1.71
N TYR A 138 38.84 -9.31 0.91
CA TYR A 138 39.62 -8.28 0.21
C TYR A 138 40.15 -7.22 1.16
N VAL A 139 39.37 -6.87 2.16
CA VAL A 139 39.75 -5.91 3.20
C VAL A 139 40.89 -6.47 4.03
N ALA A 140 40.83 -7.75 4.42
CA ALA A 140 41.89 -8.42 5.16
C ALA A 140 43.23 -8.48 4.39
N TRP A 141 43.21 -8.88 3.11
CA TRP A 141 44.39 -9.00 2.32
C TRP A 141 44.99 -7.63 1.94
N ILE A 142 44.19 -6.73 1.39
CA ILE A 142 44.70 -5.44 0.90
C ILE A 142 44.97 -4.49 2.08
N GLY A 143 44.06 -4.44 3.08
CA GLY A 143 44.27 -3.68 4.30
C GLY A 143 45.46 -4.21 5.10
N GLY A 144 45.64 -5.55 5.22
CA GLY A 144 46.78 -6.17 5.82
C GLY A 144 48.08 -5.85 5.09
N ALA A 145 48.08 -5.90 3.75
CA ALA A 145 49.26 -5.51 2.94
C ALA A 145 49.61 -4.02 3.13
N SER A 146 48.58 -3.13 3.18
CA SER A 146 48.81 -1.71 3.45
C SER A 146 49.41 -1.47 4.84
N LEU A 147 48.93 -2.18 5.85
CA LEU A 147 49.46 -2.12 7.23
C LEU A 147 50.88 -2.69 7.32
N ALA A 148 51.18 -3.76 6.55
CA ALA A 148 52.51 -4.36 6.52
C ALA A 148 53.58 -3.47 5.85
N VAL A 149 53.16 -2.63 4.89
CA VAL A 149 54.03 -1.67 4.21
C VAL A 149 54.32 -0.42 5.06
N THR A 150 53.43 -0.07 5.99
CA THR A 150 53.54 1.13 6.85
C THR A 150 54.83 1.20 7.67
N PRO A 151 55.34 0.13 8.33
CA PRO A 151 56.62 0.17 9.05
C PRO A 151 57.79 0.44 8.13
N LEU A 152 57.79 -0.12 6.91
CA LEU A 152 58.85 0.10 5.91
C LEU A 152 58.85 1.57 5.47
N TYR A 153 57.71 2.17 5.27
CA TYR A 153 57.58 3.60 4.94
C TYR A 153 58.24 4.49 6.02
N TYR A 154 57.87 4.33 7.30
CA TYR A 154 58.44 5.14 8.40
C TYR A 154 59.90 4.83 8.72
N TRP A 155 60.37 3.62 8.39
CA TRP A 155 61.80 3.29 8.47
C TRP A 155 62.60 4.02 7.39
N MET A 156 62.06 4.11 6.17
CA MET A 156 62.71 4.83 5.05
C MET A 156 62.62 6.35 5.16
N ARG A 157 61.52 6.84 5.76
CA ARG A 157 61.25 8.27 5.93
C ARG A 157 60.82 8.55 7.36
N PRO A 158 61.76 8.69 8.30
CA PRO A 158 61.43 9.05 9.70
C PRO A 158 60.81 10.45 9.78
N GLU A 159 59.75 10.58 10.53
CA GLU A 159 59.04 11.86 10.66
C GLU A 159 59.76 12.79 11.63
N PRO A 160 60.08 14.04 11.27
CA PRO A 160 60.73 14.99 12.17
C PRO A 160 59.91 15.26 13.43
N GLY A 161 60.53 15.11 14.61
CA GLY A 161 59.88 15.39 15.90
C GLY A 161 59.01 14.27 16.49
N LEU A 162 58.81 13.14 15.78
CA LEU A 162 58.10 11.99 16.31
C LEU A 162 58.99 10.73 16.34
N PRO A 163 58.96 9.98 17.46
CA PRO A 163 59.64 8.68 17.51
C PRO A 163 58.98 7.71 16.52
N PHE A 164 59.80 6.84 15.89
CA PHE A 164 59.30 5.81 14.95
C PHE A 164 58.09 5.05 15.43
N LEU A 165 58.09 4.61 16.72
CA LEU A 165 56.96 3.86 17.30
C LEU A 165 55.72 4.72 17.42
N ALA A 166 55.82 6.03 17.65
CA ALA A 166 54.67 6.93 17.74
C ALA A 166 54.02 7.13 16.37
N SER A 167 54.83 7.40 15.33
CA SER A 167 54.36 7.54 13.94
C SER A 167 53.68 6.25 13.45
N LEU A 168 54.28 5.10 13.74
CA LEU A 168 53.73 3.79 13.41
C LEU A 168 52.38 3.56 14.12
N LEU A 169 52.30 3.87 15.43
CA LEU A 169 51.05 3.69 16.22
C LEU A 169 49.96 4.58 15.68
N ILE A 170 50.26 5.84 15.39
CA ILE A 170 49.25 6.80 14.86
C ILE A 170 48.71 6.30 13.52
N ALA A 171 49.62 5.92 12.58
CA ALA A 171 49.21 5.43 11.28
C ALA A 171 48.40 4.13 11.36
N PHE A 172 48.79 3.22 12.24
CA PHE A 172 48.05 1.98 12.51
C PHE A 172 46.67 2.24 13.04
N LEU A 173 46.55 3.09 14.08
CA LEU A 173 45.26 3.46 14.69
C LEU A 173 44.36 4.14 13.66
N LEU A 174 44.88 5.02 12.84
CA LEU A 174 44.14 5.70 11.78
C LEU A 174 43.62 4.71 10.74
N ALA A 175 44.49 3.80 10.25
CA ALA A 175 44.10 2.79 9.27
C ALA A 175 43.06 1.82 9.83
N VAL A 176 43.22 1.34 11.09
CA VAL A 176 42.27 0.47 11.75
C VAL A 176 40.93 1.18 11.98
N THR A 177 40.96 2.46 12.36
CA THR A 177 39.74 3.27 12.52
C THR A 177 38.98 3.40 11.21
N VAL A 178 39.68 3.73 10.12
CA VAL A 178 39.07 3.90 8.79
C VAL A 178 38.49 2.57 8.28
N LEU A 179 39.23 1.48 8.39
CA LEU A 179 38.77 0.14 8.01
C LEU A 179 37.59 -0.31 8.89
N GLY A 180 37.70 -0.13 10.22
CA GLY A 180 36.64 -0.48 11.17
C GLY A 180 35.35 0.30 10.91
N TRP A 181 35.47 1.61 10.65
CA TRP A 181 34.33 2.44 10.29
C TRP A 181 33.66 1.98 8.97
N GLY A 182 34.48 1.65 7.96
CA GLY A 182 33.99 1.11 6.69
C GLY A 182 33.23 -0.22 6.87
N LEU A 183 33.77 -1.13 7.68
CA LEU A 183 33.12 -2.40 8.01
C LEU A 183 31.82 -2.20 8.81
N LEU A 184 31.81 -1.24 9.74
CA LEU A 184 30.62 -0.88 10.52
C LEU A 184 29.50 -0.35 9.62
N VAL A 185 29.84 0.55 8.68
CA VAL A 185 28.87 1.08 7.69
C VAL A 185 28.30 -0.06 6.85
N ARG A 186 29.14 -0.99 6.42
CA ARG A 186 28.71 -2.18 5.68
C ARG A 186 27.78 -3.07 6.52
N SER A 187 28.18 -3.38 7.75
CA SER A 187 27.38 -4.24 8.66
C SER A 187 26.00 -3.64 8.94
N LYS A 188 25.95 -2.33 9.24
CA LYS A 188 24.67 -1.62 9.40
C LYS A 188 23.79 -1.69 8.14
N ARG A 189 24.39 -1.55 6.96
CA ARG A 189 23.66 -1.68 5.70
C ARG A 189 23.06 -3.08 5.52
N GLN A 190 23.85 -4.13 5.77
CA GLN A 190 23.41 -5.52 5.66
C GLN A 190 22.29 -5.83 6.67
N LEU A 191 22.41 -5.32 7.90
CA LEU A 191 21.37 -5.48 8.92
C LEU A 191 20.04 -4.83 8.49
N LEU A 192 20.09 -3.60 7.98
CA LEU A 192 18.89 -2.89 7.51
C LEU A 192 18.20 -3.64 6.36
N LEU A 193 18.96 -4.19 5.42
CA LEU A 193 18.41 -4.99 4.32
C LEU A 193 17.76 -6.27 4.86
N SER A 194 18.42 -7.00 5.76
CA SER A 194 17.88 -8.23 6.33
C SER A 194 16.62 -8.00 7.18
N LEU A 195 16.57 -6.91 7.94
CA LEU A 195 15.39 -6.55 8.72
C LEU A 195 14.18 -6.22 7.81
N ARG A 196 14.45 -5.54 6.70
CA ARG A 196 13.41 -5.23 5.74
C ARG A 196 12.85 -6.47 5.05
N ASP A 197 13.71 -7.38 4.64
CA ASP A 197 13.27 -8.63 4.02
C ASP A 197 12.44 -9.47 5.01
N ARG A 198 12.85 -9.52 6.28
CA ARG A 198 12.05 -10.16 7.34
C ARG A 198 10.70 -9.49 7.51
N ALA A 199 10.64 -8.15 7.52
CA ALA A 199 9.38 -7.41 7.64
C ALA A 199 8.44 -7.72 6.47
N ARG A 200 8.95 -7.75 5.23
CA ARG A 200 8.17 -8.11 4.04
C ARG A 200 7.62 -9.54 4.11
N HIS A 201 8.44 -10.50 4.54
CA HIS A 201 7.98 -11.87 4.73
C HIS A 201 6.90 -11.98 5.81
N ALA A 202 7.09 -11.29 6.95
CA ALA A 202 6.09 -11.27 8.02
C ALA A 202 4.75 -10.65 7.56
N GLU A 203 4.79 -9.56 6.77
CA GLU A 203 3.59 -8.96 6.18
C GLU A 203 2.88 -9.90 5.20
N ALA A 204 3.64 -10.59 4.34
CA ALA A 204 3.09 -11.56 3.40
C ALA A 204 2.44 -12.75 4.13
N GLU A 205 3.11 -13.30 5.16
CA GLU A 205 2.55 -14.36 5.99
C GLU A 205 1.30 -13.90 6.75
N ALA A 206 1.29 -12.68 7.29
CA ALA A 206 0.12 -12.15 7.97
C ALA A 206 -1.09 -12.03 7.04
N ARG A 207 -0.89 -11.58 5.79
CA ARG A 207 -1.95 -11.54 4.77
C ARG A 207 -2.50 -12.93 4.46
N LEU A 208 -1.61 -13.90 4.23
CA LEU A 208 -2.03 -15.29 3.97
C LEU A 208 -2.81 -15.89 5.14
N ARG A 209 -2.37 -15.65 6.39
CA ARG A 209 -3.09 -16.09 7.59
C ARG A 209 -4.48 -15.44 7.70
N ALA A 210 -4.58 -14.15 7.39
CA ALA A 210 -5.86 -13.44 7.38
C ALA A 210 -6.83 -14.00 6.32
N GLU A 211 -6.34 -14.27 5.11
CA GLU A 211 -7.13 -14.91 4.04
C GLU A 211 -7.59 -16.32 4.43
N GLN A 212 -6.69 -17.12 5.03
CA GLN A 212 -7.03 -18.46 5.53
C GLN A 212 -8.08 -18.41 6.64
N ALA A 213 -7.90 -17.50 7.61
CA ALA A 213 -8.87 -17.32 8.69
C ALA A 213 -10.25 -16.90 8.14
N GLN A 214 -10.29 -16.03 7.14
CA GLN A 214 -11.53 -15.63 6.49
C GLN A 214 -12.21 -16.80 5.75
N ARG A 215 -11.43 -17.63 5.04
CA ARG A 215 -11.97 -18.84 4.39
C ARG A 215 -12.54 -19.82 5.40
N LEU A 216 -11.80 -20.12 6.47
CA LEU A 216 -12.27 -21.02 7.53
C LEU A 216 -13.52 -20.50 8.24
N ALA A 217 -13.61 -19.18 8.49
CA ALA A 217 -14.81 -18.58 9.05
C ALA A 217 -16.03 -18.74 8.12
N ARG A 218 -15.85 -18.51 6.79
CA ARG A 218 -16.91 -18.75 5.80
C ARG A 218 -17.35 -20.21 5.74
N GLU A 219 -16.42 -21.15 5.79
CA GLU A 219 -16.73 -22.59 5.80
C GLU A 219 -17.44 -23.01 7.08
N ALA A 220 -17.09 -22.42 8.22
CA ALA A 220 -17.78 -22.67 9.48
C ALA A 220 -19.24 -22.16 9.45
N ILE A 221 -19.43 -20.91 8.98
CA ILE A 221 -20.77 -20.32 8.81
C ILE A 221 -21.60 -21.19 7.83
N ALA A 222 -21.02 -21.60 6.70
CA ALA A 222 -21.75 -22.43 5.72
C ALA A 222 -22.19 -23.78 6.31
N ARG A 223 -21.36 -24.41 7.14
CA ARG A 223 -21.73 -25.67 7.83
C ARG A 223 -22.84 -25.46 8.85
N GLU A 224 -22.69 -24.48 9.73
CA GLU A 224 -23.70 -24.17 10.74
C GLU A 224 -25.07 -23.88 10.08
N MET A 225 -25.04 -23.15 8.96
CA MET A 225 -26.25 -22.83 8.21
C MET A 225 -26.86 -24.05 7.52
N HIS A 226 -26.02 -24.96 7.00
CA HIS A 226 -26.49 -26.21 6.43
C HIS A 226 -27.22 -27.07 7.48
N ASP A 227 -26.69 -27.12 8.71
CA ASP A 227 -27.27 -27.87 9.81
C ASP A 227 -28.61 -27.29 10.24
N VAL A 228 -28.74 -25.97 10.32
CA VAL A 228 -30.02 -25.30 10.64
C VAL A 228 -31.06 -25.53 9.54
N LEU A 229 -30.68 -25.40 8.27
CA LEU A 229 -31.56 -25.66 7.13
C LEU A 229 -32.02 -27.14 7.07
N ALA A 230 -31.08 -28.07 7.25
CA ALA A 230 -31.42 -29.51 7.26
C ALA A 230 -32.40 -29.85 8.37
N HIS A 231 -32.21 -29.29 9.57
CA HIS A 231 -33.14 -29.49 10.68
C HIS A 231 -34.56 -28.99 10.36
N ARG A 232 -34.67 -27.77 9.82
CA ARG A 232 -35.96 -27.15 9.46
C ARG A 232 -36.68 -27.89 8.32
N LEU A 233 -35.93 -28.32 7.28
CA LEU A 233 -36.47 -29.11 6.19
C LEU A 233 -36.96 -30.48 6.67
N THR A 234 -36.28 -31.10 7.64
CA THR A 234 -36.72 -32.35 8.26
C THR A 234 -38.04 -32.15 9.02
N LEU A 235 -38.17 -31.07 9.81
CA LEU A 235 -39.44 -30.77 10.49
C LEU A 235 -40.58 -30.52 9.50
N LEU A 236 -40.35 -29.77 8.42
CA LEU A 236 -41.33 -29.59 7.35
C LEU A 236 -41.77 -30.91 6.72
N SER A 237 -40.82 -31.80 6.43
CA SER A 237 -41.11 -33.12 5.84
C SER A 237 -41.91 -33.98 6.79
N VAL A 238 -41.63 -33.96 8.10
CA VAL A 238 -42.39 -34.68 9.11
C VAL A 238 -43.82 -34.20 9.19
N HIS A 239 -44.05 -32.88 9.23
CA HIS A 239 -45.40 -32.28 9.28
C HIS A 239 -46.18 -32.53 7.99
N ALA A 240 -45.53 -32.47 6.82
CA ALA A 240 -46.17 -32.79 5.54
C ALA A 240 -46.54 -34.26 5.45
N GLY A 241 -45.64 -35.17 5.86
CA GLY A 241 -45.91 -36.61 5.90
C GLY A 241 -47.01 -36.99 6.86
N ALA A 242 -47.13 -36.32 8.01
CA ALA A 242 -48.22 -36.57 8.94
C ALA A 242 -49.58 -36.21 8.35
N LEU A 243 -49.66 -35.19 7.48
CA LEU A 243 -50.89 -34.88 6.73
C LEU A 243 -51.23 -35.89 5.64
N GLU A 244 -50.21 -36.42 4.96
CA GLU A 244 -50.39 -37.43 3.90
C GLU A 244 -50.88 -38.75 4.46
N PHE A 245 -50.39 -39.18 5.62
CA PHE A 245 -50.78 -40.42 6.28
C PHE A 245 -52.16 -40.40 6.98
N ARG A 246 -52.76 -39.21 7.16
CA ARG A 246 -54.08 -39.02 7.80
C ARG A 246 -55.03 -38.19 6.93
N PRO A 247 -55.53 -38.75 5.81
CA PRO A 247 -56.45 -38.02 4.92
C PRO A 247 -57.79 -37.67 5.57
N ASP A 248 -58.20 -38.42 6.61
CA ASP A 248 -59.47 -38.20 7.34
C ASP A 248 -59.29 -37.35 8.60
N ALA A 249 -58.20 -36.63 8.77
CA ALA A 249 -57.96 -35.76 9.91
C ALA A 249 -59.00 -34.63 9.99
N PRO A 250 -59.43 -34.19 11.21
CA PRO A 250 -60.33 -33.07 11.37
C PRO A 250 -59.82 -31.83 10.67
N ARG A 251 -60.70 -31.09 10.00
CA ARG A 251 -60.37 -29.88 9.22
C ARG A 251 -59.50 -28.87 10.01
N GLU A 252 -59.72 -28.78 11.33
CA GLU A 252 -58.94 -27.92 12.22
C GLU A 252 -57.49 -28.36 12.39
N GLU A 253 -57.23 -29.67 12.43
CA GLU A 253 -55.86 -30.23 12.48
C GLU A 253 -55.10 -29.97 11.18
N VAL A 254 -55.77 -30.19 10.03
CA VAL A 254 -55.22 -29.93 8.71
C VAL A 254 -54.85 -28.44 8.56
N VAL A 255 -55.72 -27.53 8.95
CA VAL A 255 -55.48 -26.08 8.89
C VAL A 255 -54.31 -25.68 9.78
N ARG A 256 -54.21 -26.26 10.97
CA ARG A 256 -53.12 -25.98 11.93
C ARG A 256 -51.79 -26.50 11.40
N ALA A 257 -51.73 -27.69 10.92
CA ALA A 257 -50.53 -28.30 10.35
C ALA A 257 -50.06 -27.58 9.07
N ALA A 258 -50.98 -27.18 8.19
CA ALA A 258 -50.68 -26.36 7.02
C ALA A 258 -50.15 -24.97 7.42
N GLY A 259 -50.65 -24.39 8.52
CA GLY A 259 -50.13 -23.14 9.11
C GLY A 259 -48.69 -23.28 9.55
N VAL A 260 -48.36 -24.32 10.30
CA VAL A 260 -46.99 -24.60 10.78
C VAL A 260 -46.03 -24.83 9.59
N ILE A 261 -46.42 -25.58 8.58
CA ILE A 261 -45.61 -25.83 7.36
C ILE A 261 -45.33 -24.48 6.66
N ARG A 262 -46.33 -23.65 6.46
CA ARG A 262 -46.17 -22.35 5.81
C ARG A 262 -45.21 -21.42 6.59
N GLU A 263 -45.36 -21.36 7.91
CA GLU A 263 -44.56 -20.54 8.79
C GLU A 263 -43.09 -20.99 8.79
N SER A 264 -42.87 -22.30 8.97
CA SER A 264 -41.52 -22.88 8.93
C SER A 264 -40.86 -22.71 7.56
N ALA A 265 -41.62 -22.81 6.46
CA ALA A 265 -41.08 -22.55 5.12
C ALA A 265 -40.67 -21.08 4.92
N HIS A 266 -41.50 -20.13 5.47
CA HIS A 266 -41.21 -18.72 5.39
C HIS A 266 -39.97 -18.34 6.20
N GLU A 267 -39.80 -18.88 7.39
CA GLU A 267 -38.62 -18.71 8.23
C GLU A 267 -37.36 -19.29 7.55
N ALA A 268 -37.44 -20.51 6.97
CA ALA A 268 -36.35 -21.12 6.26
C ALA A 268 -35.85 -20.26 5.05
N LEU A 269 -36.81 -19.66 4.32
CA LEU A 269 -36.49 -18.74 3.21
C LEU A 269 -35.89 -17.42 3.69
N GLN A 270 -36.29 -16.89 4.84
CA GLN A 270 -35.69 -15.69 5.42
C GLN A 270 -34.24 -15.94 5.84
N ASP A 271 -34.00 -17.07 6.55
CA ASP A 271 -32.64 -17.45 6.95
C ASP A 271 -31.74 -17.65 5.73
N LEU A 272 -32.22 -18.32 4.69
CA LEU A 272 -31.47 -18.50 3.45
C LEU A 272 -31.08 -17.16 2.81
N ARG A 273 -32.00 -16.19 2.78
CA ARG A 273 -31.72 -14.83 2.26
C ARG A 273 -30.69 -14.09 3.11
N GLN A 274 -30.75 -14.23 4.42
CA GLN A 274 -29.78 -13.63 5.34
C GLN A 274 -28.39 -14.23 5.14
N ILE A 275 -28.29 -15.55 4.99
CA ILE A 275 -27.05 -16.28 4.71
C ILE A 275 -26.40 -15.79 3.41
N ILE A 276 -27.20 -15.78 2.33
CA ILE A 276 -26.73 -15.30 1.02
C ILE A 276 -26.26 -13.84 1.12
N GLY A 277 -26.93 -13.02 1.93
CA GLY A 277 -26.54 -11.64 2.21
C GLY A 277 -25.16 -11.54 2.89
N VAL A 278 -24.92 -12.35 3.92
CA VAL A 278 -23.65 -12.38 4.66
C VAL A 278 -22.50 -12.93 3.79
N LEU A 279 -22.76 -13.99 3.02
CA LEU A 279 -21.75 -14.56 2.12
C LEU A 279 -21.40 -13.62 0.96
N ARG A 280 -22.39 -12.85 0.45
CA ARG A 280 -22.18 -11.84 -0.59
C ARG A 280 -21.58 -10.53 -0.07
N ALA A 281 -21.77 -10.16 1.19
CA ALA A 281 -21.20 -8.95 1.75
C ALA A 281 -19.66 -8.94 1.77
N GLY A 282 -19.02 -10.11 1.59
CA GLY A 282 -17.57 -10.25 1.46
C GLY A 282 -17.04 -10.41 0.05
N GLU A 283 -17.90 -10.65 -0.92
CA GLU A 283 -17.58 -10.58 -2.34
C GLU A 283 -18.13 -9.22 -2.80
N SER A 284 -17.23 -8.32 -3.21
CA SER A 284 -17.63 -7.11 -3.91
C SER A 284 -18.49 -7.56 -5.09
N ASP A 285 -19.82 -7.49 -4.91
CA ASP A 285 -20.79 -7.78 -5.96
C ASP A 285 -20.38 -6.94 -7.19
N ASP A 286 -20.20 -7.59 -8.32
CA ASP A 286 -20.01 -7.00 -9.64
C ASP A 286 -18.58 -6.77 -10.19
N ALA A 287 -17.72 -7.74 -10.12
CA ALA A 287 -16.55 -7.76 -11.02
C ALA A 287 -16.90 -8.16 -12.47
N GLY A 288 -18.06 -7.77 -13.01
CA GLY A 288 -18.34 -8.13 -14.42
C GLY A 288 -19.59 -7.60 -15.08
N ARG A 289 -20.51 -6.94 -14.37
CA ARG A 289 -21.65 -6.26 -14.99
C ARG A 289 -21.61 -4.77 -14.68
N PRO A 290 -21.82 -3.90 -15.69
CA PRO A 290 -21.96 -2.46 -15.42
C PRO A 290 -23.10 -2.24 -14.45
N GLN A 291 -22.77 -1.74 -13.25
CA GLN A 291 -23.80 -1.43 -12.25
C GLN A 291 -24.68 -0.29 -12.75
N PRO A 292 -26.02 -0.38 -12.60
CA PRO A 292 -26.89 0.68 -13.00
C PRO A 292 -26.57 1.98 -12.25
N THR A 293 -26.51 3.06 -13.00
CA THR A 293 -26.24 4.42 -12.49
C THR A 293 -27.52 5.28 -12.63
N LEU A 294 -27.41 6.56 -12.36
CA LEU A 294 -28.51 7.50 -12.53
C LEU A 294 -29.16 7.43 -13.92
N ALA A 295 -28.38 7.18 -14.97
CA ALA A 295 -28.88 7.02 -16.33
C ALA A 295 -29.85 5.84 -16.52
N ALA A 296 -29.89 4.88 -15.59
CA ALA A 296 -30.83 3.76 -15.59
C ALA A 296 -32.13 4.05 -14.80
N LEU A 297 -32.31 5.27 -14.28
CA LEU A 297 -33.47 5.61 -13.43
C LEU A 297 -34.79 5.56 -14.21
N ASP A 298 -34.79 5.98 -15.47
CA ASP A 298 -35.95 5.88 -16.37
C ASP A 298 -36.42 4.44 -16.53
N ALA A 299 -35.48 3.50 -16.72
CA ALA A 299 -35.79 2.08 -16.85
C ALA A 299 -36.38 1.51 -15.54
N LEU A 300 -35.86 1.91 -14.36
CA LEU A 300 -36.38 1.52 -13.07
C LEU A 300 -37.82 2.01 -12.85
N VAL A 301 -38.11 3.24 -13.26
CA VAL A 301 -39.45 3.81 -13.17
C VAL A 301 -40.41 3.11 -14.14
N ALA A 302 -39.96 2.80 -15.37
CA ALA A 302 -40.75 2.03 -16.33
C ALA A 302 -41.11 0.63 -15.79
N GLU A 303 -40.15 -0.10 -15.25
CA GLU A 303 -40.36 -1.41 -14.61
C GLU A 303 -41.36 -1.32 -13.46
N SER A 304 -41.27 -0.25 -12.65
CA SER A 304 -42.20 -0.04 -11.53
C SER A 304 -43.63 0.24 -12.01
N ARG A 305 -43.79 0.93 -13.15
CA ARG A 305 -45.12 1.16 -13.79
C ARG A 305 -45.71 -0.11 -14.37
N GLU A 306 -44.86 -0.96 -15.01
CA GLU A 306 -45.27 -2.27 -15.49
C GLU A 306 -45.74 -3.19 -14.34
N ALA A 307 -45.07 -3.05 -13.18
CA ALA A 307 -45.52 -3.74 -11.93
C ALA A 307 -46.79 -3.17 -11.29
N GLY A 308 -47.48 -2.25 -11.99
CA GLY A 308 -48.78 -1.70 -11.55
C GLY A 308 -48.69 -0.48 -10.65
N MET A 309 -47.52 0.13 -10.43
CA MET A 309 -47.38 1.35 -9.64
C MET A 309 -47.68 2.61 -10.48
N LYS A 310 -48.25 3.63 -9.82
CA LYS A 310 -48.45 4.95 -10.44
C LYS A 310 -47.25 5.84 -10.11
N VAL A 311 -46.19 5.79 -10.93
CA VAL A 311 -44.96 6.54 -10.69
C VAL A 311 -44.81 7.68 -11.69
N THR A 312 -44.54 8.88 -11.18
CA THR A 312 -44.15 10.05 -11.98
C THR A 312 -42.69 10.36 -11.74
N LEU A 313 -41.92 10.48 -12.82
CA LEU A 313 -40.52 10.88 -12.77
C LEU A 313 -40.40 12.36 -13.19
N ALA A 314 -39.79 13.17 -12.34
CA ALA A 314 -39.40 14.55 -12.58
C ALA A 314 -37.87 14.65 -12.59
N ASP A 315 -37.24 14.28 -13.71
CA ASP A 315 -35.79 14.41 -13.89
C ASP A 315 -35.47 15.80 -14.43
N ARG A 316 -34.62 16.54 -13.69
CA ARG A 316 -34.13 17.86 -14.06
C ARG A 316 -32.60 17.90 -14.08
N VAL A 317 -31.95 16.76 -14.22
CA VAL A 317 -30.49 16.66 -14.41
C VAL A 317 -30.19 16.81 -15.90
N PRO A 318 -29.46 17.86 -16.32
CA PRO A 318 -29.26 18.14 -17.75
C PRO A 318 -28.56 17.02 -18.50
N ASP A 319 -27.59 16.36 -17.89
CA ASP A 319 -26.86 15.21 -18.43
C ASP A 319 -26.54 14.20 -17.32
N PRO A 320 -27.35 13.13 -17.17
CA PRO A 320 -27.11 12.08 -16.18
C PRO A 320 -25.79 11.34 -16.35
N GLY A 321 -25.18 11.38 -17.54
CA GLY A 321 -23.89 10.73 -17.83
C GLY A 321 -22.70 11.44 -17.18
N THR A 322 -22.84 12.70 -16.79
CA THR A 322 -21.79 13.47 -16.12
C THR A 322 -21.75 13.26 -14.61
N VAL A 323 -22.78 12.62 -14.04
CA VAL A 323 -22.82 12.30 -12.63
C VAL A 323 -21.74 11.25 -12.29
N PRO A 324 -20.87 11.49 -11.29
CA PRO A 324 -19.88 10.51 -10.88
C PRO A 324 -20.50 9.13 -10.64
N ALA A 325 -19.91 8.07 -11.20
CA ALA A 325 -20.50 6.74 -11.19
C ALA A 325 -20.86 6.23 -9.77
N ALA A 326 -20.08 6.59 -8.76
CA ALA A 326 -20.37 6.24 -7.36
C ALA A 326 -21.64 6.93 -6.84
N VAL A 327 -21.81 8.22 -7.14
CA VAL A 327 -22.97 9.02 -6.79
C VAL A 327 -24.22 8.52 -7.52
N GLY A 328 -24.09 8.28 -8.83
CA GLY A 328 -25.17 7.74 -9.64
C GLY A 328 -25.66 6.36 -9.20
N ARG A 329 -24.74 5.47 -8.81
CA ARG A 329 -25.10 4.15 -8.22
C ARG A 329 -25.83 4.29 -6.89
N THR A 330 -25.37 5.18 -6.02
CA THR A 330 -26.01 5.43 -4.73
C THR A 330 -27.40 5.98 -4.92
N ALA A 331 -27.59 6.96 -5.81
CA ALA A 331 -28.90 7.53 -6.13
C ALA A 331 -29.86 6.48 -6.71
N TYR A 332 -29.39 5.64 -7.64
CA TYR A 332 -30.19 4.54 -8.20
C TYR A 332 -30.67 3.56 -7.12
N ARG A 333 -29.80 3.14 -6.21
CA ARG A 333 -30.13 2.21 -5.12
C ARG A 333 -31.12 2.83 -4.14
N ILE A 334 -31.00 4.11 -3.82
CA ILE A 334 -31.95 4.82 -2.97
C ILE A 334 -33.31 4.85 -3.65
N ALA A 335 -33.41 5.19 -4.92
CA ALA A 335 -34.67 5.20 -5.68
C ALA A 335 -35.30 3.80 -5.72
N GLN A 336 -34.51 2.76 -5.99
CA GLN A 336 -34.95 1.36 -6.07
C GLN A 336 -35.57 0.89 -4.76
N GLU A 337 -34.92 1.12 -3.63
CA GLU A 337 -35.43 0.73 -2.32
C GLU A 337 -36.64 1.56 -1.90
N ALA A 338 -36.64 2.88 -2.19
CA ALA A 338 -37.77 3.74 -1.89
C ALA A 338 -39.01 3.34 -2.69
N LEU A 339 -38.90 2.99 -3.99
CA LEU A 339 -39.97 2.47 -4.81
C LEU A 339 -40.48 1.11 -4.29
N THR A 340 -39.56 0.23 -3.88
CA THR A 340 -39.91 -1.05 -3.27
C THR A 340 -40.73 -0.86 -1.97
N ASN A 341 -40.31 0.10 -1.13
CA ASN A 341 -40.99 0.42 0.10
C ASN A 341 -42.37 1.05 -0.18
N ALA A 342 -42.49 1.95 -1.14
CA ALA A 342 -43.77 2.51 -1.56
C ALA A 342 -44.76 1.42 -2.04
N ARG A 343 -44.30 0.44 -2.81
CA ARG A 343 -45.08 -0.69 -3.27
C ARG A 343 -45.59 -1.55 -2.09
N LYS A 344 -44.76 -1.79 -1.07
CA LYS A 344 -45.12 -2.60 0.10
C LYS A 344 -46.05 -1.89 1.10
N HIS A 345 -45.75 -0.62 1.35
CA HIS A 345 -46.38 0.13 2.44
C HIS A 345 -47.45 1.13 2.01
N ALA A 346 -47.51 1.44 0.70
CA ALA A 346 -48.51 2.36 0.15
C ALA A 346 -49.02 1.87 -1.23
N PRO A 347 -49.59 0.65 -1.33
CA PRO A 347 -50.04 0.08 -2.60
C PRO A 347 -51.09 0.95 -3.26
N GLY A 348 -51.01 1.14 -4.59
CA GLY A 348 -52.01 1.89 -5.39
C GLY A 348 -51.92 3.40 -5.28
N THR A 349 -51.05 3.95 -4.44
CA THR A 349 -50.87 5.42 -4.29
C THR A 349 -49.99 5.98 -5.45
N GLU A 350 -50.08 7.27 -5.65
CA GLU A 350 -49.17 7.98 -6.54
C GLU A 350 -47.81 8.16 -5.88
N VAL A 351 -46.74 7.84 -6.65
CA VAL A 351 -45.36 8.00 -6.21
C VAL A 351 -44.66 9.00 -7.15
N THR A 352 -44.03 10.00 -6.59
CA THR A 352 -43.25 10.99 -7.35
C THR A 352 -41.77 10.79 -7.03
N VAL A 353 -40.98 10.53 -8.08
CA VAL A 353 -39.52 10.50 -8.02
C VAL A 353 -39.00 11.80 -8.64
N SER A 354 -38.29 12.61 -7.89
CA SER A 354 -37.69 13.83 -8.39
C SER A 354 -36.16 13.79 -8.24
N VAL A 355 -35.47 14.16 -9.28
CA VAL A 355 -33.98 14.27 -9.33
C VAL A 355 -33.62 15.64 -9.86
N THR A 356 -32.75 16.33 -9.13
CA THR A 356 -32.25 17.65 -9.51
C THR A 356 -30.77 17.75 -9.12
N GLY A 357 -29.98 18.48 -9.86
CA GLY A 357 -28.58 18.72 -9.52
C GLY A 357 -27.75 19.24 -10.67
N ALA A 358 -26.61 19.79 -10.32
CA ALA A 358 -25.58 20.25 -11.25
C ALA A 358 -24.19 20.05 -10.65
N PRO A 359 -23.12 20.00 -11.49
CA PRO A 359 -21.76 19.97 -10.98
C PRO A 359 -21.47 21.16 -10.06
N GLY A 360 -20.97 20.88 -8.86
CA GLY A 360 -20.69 21.88 -7.82
C GLY A 360 -21.84 22.12 -6.83
N ASP A 361 -23.13 21.88 -7.23
CA ASP A 361 -24.28 22.08 -6.34
C ASP A 361 -24.76 20.78 -5.66
N GLY A 362 -24.27 19.64 -6.16
CA GLY A 362 -24.67 18.32 -5.68
C GLY A 362 -25.90 17.75 -6.39
N LEU A 363 -26.20 16.48 -6.10
CA LEU A 363 -27.39 15.75 -6.60
C LEU A 363 -28.40 15.59 -5.50
N ALA A 364 -29.61 16.06 -5.70
CA ALA A 364 -30.75 15.87 -4.82
C ALA A 364 -31.74 14.88 -5.44
N LEU A 365 -32.05 13.81 -4.70
CA LEU A 365 -33.07 12.82 -5.04
C LEU A 365 -34.16 12.84 -3.99
N SER A 366 -35.43 12.88 -4.39
CA SER A 366 -36.57 12.70 -3.52
C SER A 366 -37.53 11.68 -4.11
N VAL A 367 -38.04 10.78 -3.26
CA VAL A 367 -39.09 9.84 -3.59
C VAL A 367 -40.19 10.02 -2.57
N HIS A 368 -41.35 10.48 -3.04
CA HIS A 368 -42.53 10.76 -2.21
C HIS A 368 -43.70 9.90 -2.65
N ASN A 369 -44.38 9.27 -1.73
CA ASN A 369 -45.67 8.61 -1.97
C ASN A 369 -46.81 9.29 -1.21
N ALA A 370 -47.96 9.36 -1.85
CA ALA A 370 -49.19 9.84 -1.20
C ALA A 370 -49.67 8.88 -0.08
N PRO A 371 -50.53 9.33 0.87
CA PRO A 371 -51.07 8.48 1.90
C PRO A 371 -51.91 7.35 1.29
N PRO A 372 -51.82 6.11 1.86
CA PRO A 372 -52.61 4.98 1.38
C PRO A 372 -54.10 5.22 1.59
N ARG A 373 -54.94 4.78 0.62
CA ARG A 373 -56.37 4.83 0.71
C ARG A 373 -56.89 3.54 1.35
N GLY A 374 -57.14 3.55 2.67
CA GLY A 374 -57.64 2.41 3.44
C GLY A 374 -56.64 1.76 4.38
N GLU A 375 -57.06 0.72 5.11
CA GLU A 375 -56.17 -0.05 5.98
C GLU A 375 -55.13 -0.85 5.13
N VAL A 376 -53.86 -0.53 5.29
CA VAL A 376 -52.76 -1.29 4.71
C VAL A 376 -52.45 -2.47 5.63
N PRO A 377 -52.46 -3.72 5.16
CA PRO A 377 -52.01 -4.85 5.96
C PRO A 377 -50.62 -4.58 6.53
N HIS A 378 -50.46 -4.75 7.83
CA HIS A 378 -49.17 -4.59 8.47
C HIS A 378 -48.19 -5.67 7.91
N VAL A 379 -47.32 -5.25 7.01
CA VAL A 379 -46.24 -6.10 6.51
C VAL A 379 -45.05 -5.94 7.45
N PRO A 380 -44.70 -7.01 8.23
CA PRO A 380 -43.56 -6.92 9.11
C PRO A 380 -42.31 -6.62 8.26
N GLY A 381 -41.72 -5.45 8.42
CA GLY A 381 -40.50 -5.03 7.81
C GLY A 381 -39.38 -4.93 8.86
N SER A 382 -38.17 -5.42 8.57
CA SER A 382 -37.04 -5.37 9.50
C SER A 382 -36.53 -3.94 9.76
N GLY A 383 -37.05 -2.91 9.09
CA GLY A 383 -36.55 -1.52 9.19
C GLY A 383 -35.11 -1.32 8.67
N GLN A 384 -34.42 -2.40 8.33
CA GLN A 384 -33.00 -2.39 7.94
C GLN A 384 -32.71 -1.74 6.57
N GLY A 385 -33.71 -1.70 5.68
CA GLY A 385 -33.52 -1.09 4.35
C GLY A 385 -33.16 0.39 4.40
N LEU A 386 -33.88 1.16 5.21
CA LEU A 386 -33.65 2.61 5.37
C LEU A 386 -32.34 2.91 6.12
N ILE A 387 -31.96 2.07 7.11
CA ILE A 387 -30.70 2.19 7.84
C ILE A 387 -29.54 2.00 6.85
N GLY A 388 -29.58 0.93 6.05
CA GLY A 388 -28.53 0.65 5.06
C GLY A 388 -28.43 1.72 3.96
N LEU A 389 -29.54 2.40 3.61
CA LEU A 389 -29.52 3.53 2.68
C LEU A 389 -28.86 4.77 3.31
N THR A 390 -29.12 5.04 4.59
CA THR A 390 -28.50 6.16 5.31
C THR A 390 -26.99 5.98 5.41
N GLU A 391 -26.52 4.77 5.73
CA GLU A 391 -25.10 4.46 5.76
C GLU A 391 -24.44 4.61 4.39
N ARG A 392 -25.08 4.16 3.31
CA ARG A 392 -24.57 4.31 1.93
C ARG A 392 -24.49 5.76 1.50
N ALA A 393 -25.47 6.57 1.83
CA ALA A 393 -25.45 8.00 1.53
C ALA A 393 -24.30 8.69 2.27
N ALA A 394 -24.08 8.36 3.54
CA ALA A 394 -22.98 8.88 4.35
C ALA A 394 -21.60 8.44 3.80
N LEU A 395 -21.44 7.18 3.39
CA LEU A 395 -20.21 6.68 2.75
C LEU A 395 -19.91 7.36 1.41
N ALA A 396 -20.96 7.82 0.68
CA ALA A 396 -20.80 8.61 -0.52
C ALA A 396 -20.54 10.11 -0.23
N GLY A 397 -20.40 10.50 1.04
CA GLY A 397 -20.21 11.90 1.46
C GLY A 397 -21.49 12.75 1.44
N GLY A 398 -22.65 12.11 1.36
CA GLY A 398 -23.96 12.75 1.32
C GLY A 398 -24.79 12.54 2.59
N THR A 399 -26.07 12.94 2.51
CA THR A 399 -27.06 12.79 3.59
C THR A 399 -28.34 12.15 3.06
N LEU A 400 -29.04 11.40 3.91
CA LEU A 400 -30.36 10.86 3.63
C LEU A 400 -31.28 11.13 4.80
N GLU A 401 -32.45 11.69 4.50
CA GLU A 401 -33.55 11.94 5.45
C GLU A 401 -34.78 11.17 4.98
N HIS A 402 -35.56 10.65 5.88
CA HIS A 402 -36.82 9.97 5.57
C HIS A 402 -37.85 10.17 6.69
N GLY A 403 -39.10 10.20 6.32
CA GLY A 403 -40.18 10.34 7.31
C GLY A 403 -41.55 10.62 6.70
N PRO A 404 -42.59 10.66 7.57
CA PRO A 404 -43.94 11.03 7.16
C PRO A 404 -43.98 12.50 6.76
N THR A 405 -44.76 12.81 5.72
CA THR A 405 -45.03 14.19 5.30
C THR A 405 -46.25 14.77 6.00
N PRO A 406 -46.40 16.10 6.10
CA PRO A 406 -47.59 16.73 6.71
C PRO A 406 -48.94 16.32 6.07
N GLY A 407 -48.90 15.86 4.81
CA GLY A 407 -50.06 15.33 4.09
C GLY A 407 -50.39 13.86 4.36
N GLY A 408 -49.69 13.19 5.30
CA GLY A 408 -49.88 11.77 5.64
C GLY A 408 -49.18 10.79 4.69
N GLY A 409 -48.44 11.27 3.72
CA GLY A 409 -47.55 10.45 2.86
C GLY A 409 -46.22 10.16 3.51
N PHE A 410 -45.30 9.56 2.75
CA PHE A 410 -43.92 9.30 3.17
C PHE A 410 -42.94 9.81 2.14
N GLU A 411 -41.82 10.37 2.59
CA GLU A 411 -40.78 10.89 1.74
C GLU A 411 -39.39 10.34 2.15
N VAL A 412 -38.58 9.97 1.13
CA VAL A 412 -37.16 9.69 1.27
C VAL A 412 -36.43 10.74 0.45
N ARG A 413 -35.56 11.52 1.08
CA ARG A 413 -34.78 12.59 0.46
C ARG A 413 -33.28 12.36 0.67
N ALA A 414 -32.54 12.37 -0.40
CA ALA A 414 -31.08 12.25 -0.35
C ALA A 414 -30.40 13.46 -1.02
N ARG A 415 -29.27 13.87 -0.45
CA ARG A 415 -28.35 14.86 -1.04
C ARG A 415 -26.98 14.21 -1.15
N LEU A 416 -26.44 14.15 -2.35
CA LEU A 416 -25.16 13.50 -2.66
C LEU A 416 -24.21 14.52 -3.30
N PRO A 417 -22.91 14.47 -2.98
CA PRO A 417 -21.94 15.39 -3.57
C PRO A 417 -21.73 15.11 -5.06
N TRP A 418 -21.70 16.19 -5.85
CA TRP A 418 -21.39 16.15 -7.27
C TRP A 418 -20.41 17.28 -7.54
N GLY A 419 -19.10 16.95 -7.33
CA GLY A 419 -17.98 17.88 -7.52
C GLY A 419 -17.42 17.84 -8.93
#